data_1072cc36f756eb07fd15e2a20bceedd9
#
_entry.id   1072cc36f756eb07fd15e2a20bceedd9
#
_cell.length_a   1.000
_cell.length_b   1.000
_cell.length_c   1.000
_cell.angle_alpha   90.00
_cell.angle_beta   90.00
_cell.angle_gamma   90.00
#
_symmetry.space_group_name_H-M   'P 1'
#
loop_
_entity.id
_entity.type
_entity.pdbx_description
1 polymer ?
#
loop_
_entity_poly.entity_id
_entity_poly.type
_entity_poly.pdbx_seq_one_letter_code
_entity_poly.pdbx_strand_id
1 'polypeptide(L)'
;MNEAEKRRRAENEEEVLREISEHPLHSEQIACRRQISTGEVNAAILSLRSRGIPICGDDAYDGYYYGCPALLKKTVILLKWQRKLMDMAIRLFEKQLEE
;
A
#
# COMPACT_ATOMS: atom_id res chain seq x y z
N MET A 1 10.42 0.68 17.40
CA MET A 1 11.11 1.09 16.16
C MET A 1 12.16 2.14 16.51
N ASN A 2 13.41 1.94 16.09
CA ASN A 2 14.49 2.89 16.37
C ASN A 2 14.51 4.03 15.33
N GLU A 3 15.38 5.04 15.56
CA GLU A 3 15.46 6.21 14.69
C GLU A 3 15.91 5.89 13.27
N ALA A 4 16.80 4.90 13.12
CA ALA A 4 17.28 4.49 11.79
C ALA A 4 16.17 3.86 10.97
N GLU A 5 15.32 3.04 11.59
CA GLU A 5 14.17 2.41 10.93
C GLU A 5 13.11 3.43 10.55
N LYS A 6 12.83 4.40 11.44
CA LYS A 6 11.90 5.49 11.17
C LYS A 6 12.34 6.32 9.97
N ARG A 7 13.64 6.65 9.92
CA ARG A 7 14.22 7.42 8.83
C ARG A 7 14.12 6.65 7.52
N ARG A 8 14.45 5.37 7.53
CA ARG A 8 14.37 4.51 6.35
C ARG A 8 12.95 4.43 5.82
N ARG A 9 11.96 4.28 6.71
CA ARG A 9 10.55 4.25 6.30
C ARG A 9 10.10 5.56 5.69
N ALA A 10 10.50 6.68 6.28
CA ALA A 10 10.18 8.00 5.75
C ALA A 10 10.80 8.21 4.36
N GLU A 11 12.05 7.80 4.17
CA GLU A 11 12.72 7.86 2.88
C GLU A 11 12.03 6.98 1.84
N ASN A 12 11.64 5.76 2.22
CA ASN A 12 10.93 4.86 1.33
C ASN A 12 9.59 5.46 0.88
N GLU A 13 8.85 6.06 1.80
CA GLU A 13 7.57 6.72 1.48
C GLU A 13 7.75 7.84 0.47
N GLU A 14 8.75 8.70 0.68
CA GLU A 14 9.06 9.79 -0.24
C GLU A 14 9.40 9.27 -1.63
N GLU A 15 10.26 8.26 -1.69
CA GLU A 15 10.71 7.70 -2.96
C GLU A 15 9.60 6.97 -3.70
N VAL A 16 8.79 6.19 -2.97
CA VAL A 16 7.64 5.49 -3.56
C VAL A 16 6.65 6.51 -4.13
N LEU A 17 6.35 7.55 -3.37
CA LEU A 17 5.44 8.60 -3.82
C LEU A 17 5.97 9.31 -5.07
N ARG A 18 7.26 9.59 -5.11
CA ARG A 18 7.90 10.23 -6.27
C ARG A 18 7.76 9.36 -7.52
N GLU A 19 8.04 8.06 -7.40
CA GLU A 19 7.94 7.13 -8.51
C GLU A 19 6.51 7.05 -9.07
N ILE A 20 5.54 6.90 -8.19
CA ILE A 20 4.12 6.81 -8.57
C ILE A 20 3.60 8.12 -9.17
N SER A 21 4.12 9.26 -8.70
CA SER A 21 3.70 10.58 -9.19
C SER A 21 4.08 10.82 -10.65
N GLU A 22 5.14 10.18 -11.12
CA GLU A 22 5.61 10.35 -12.49
C GLU A 22 4.80 9.53 -13.50
N HIS A 23 4.47 8.29 -13.12
CA HIS A 23 3.67 7.39 -13.96
C HIS A 23 3.19 6.19 -13.16
N PRO A 24 2.16 5.48 -13.64
CA PRO A 24 1.65 4.29 -12.94
C PRO A 24 2.70 3.19 -12.87
N LEU A 25 2.81 2.54 -11.71
CA LEU A 25 3.80 1.48 -11.49
C LEU A 25 3.25 0.39 -10.57
N HIS A 26 3.67 -0.85 -10.83
CA HIS A 26 3.44 -1.97 -9.91
C HIS A 26 4.51 -1.97 -8.80
N SER A 27 4.21 -2.62 -7.68
CA SER A 27 5.13 -2.66 -6.54
C SER A 27 6.48 -3.29 -6.89
N GLU A 28 6.49 -4.31 -7.74
CA GLU A 28 7.74 -4.96 -8.19
C GLU A 28 8.62 -3.99 -8.97
N GLN A 29 8.03 -3.15 -9.80
CA GLN A 29 8.77 -2.15 -10.57
C GLN A 29 9.41 -1.13 -9.66
N ILE A 30 8.67 -0.66 -8.66
CA ILE A 30 9.17 0.31 -7.68
C ILE A 30 10.30 -0.32 -6.85
N ALA A 31 10.08 -1.55 -6.37
CA ALA A 31 11.07 -2.29 -5.59
C ALA A 31 12.38 -2.43 -6.35
N CYS A 32 12.30 -2.82 -7.62
CA CYS A 32 13.47 -2.99 -8.46
C CYS A 32 14.21 -1.67 -8.67
N ARG A 33 13.50 -0.60 -8.97
CA ARG A 33 14.08 0.72 -9.23
C ARG A 33 14.75 1.33 -8.00
N ARG A 34 14.21 1.04 -6.81
CA ARG A 34 14.70 1.61 -5.55
C ARG A 34 15.55 0.65 -4.74
N GLN A 35 15.72 -0.58 -5.22
CA GLN A 35 16.50 -1.61 -4.52
C GLN A 35 16.01 -1.85 -3.09
N ILE A 36 14.68 -1.92 -2.95
CA ILE A 36 14.01 -2.27 -1.69
C ILE A 36 13.09 -3.47 -1.96
N SER A 37 12.54 -4.08 -0.91
CA SER A 37 11.64 -5.21 -1.07
C SER A 37 10.23 -4.75 -1.48
N THR A 38 9.46 -5.64 -2.11
CA THR A 38 8.05 -5.37 -2.40
C THR A 38 7.27 -5.15 -1.10
N GLY A 39 7.64 -5.83 -0.02
CA GLY A 39 7.05 -5.62 1.31
C GLY A 39 7.25 -4.19 1.80
N GLU A 40 8.44 -3.63 1.59
CA GLU A 40 8.74 -2.25 1.96
C GLU A 40 7.92 -1.26 1.10
N VAL A 41 7.76 -1.55 -0.19
CA VAL A 41 6.90 -0.74 -1.08
C VAL A 41 5.46 -0.77 -0.59
N ASN A 42 4.92 -1.96 -0.32
CA ASN A 42 3.53 -2.12 0.13
C ASN A 42 3.29 -1.44 1.48
N ALA A 43 4.25 -1.53 2.40
CA ALA A 43 4.18 -0.84 3.68
C ALA A 43 4.16 0.68 3.49
N ALA A 44 4.98 1.20 2.57
CA ALA A 44 5.01 2.63 2.26
C ALA A 44 3.67 3.10 1.68
N ILE A 45 3.08 2.33 0.76
CA ILE A 45 1.78 2.66 0.16
C ILE A 45 0.69 2.67 1.23
N LEU A 46 0.67 1.67 2.10
CA LEU A 46 -0.32 1.59 3.18
C LEU A 46 -0.20 2.80 4.12
N SER A 47 1.01 3.14 4.50
CA SER A 47 1.28 4.30 5.36
C SER A 47 0.85 5.61 4.70
N LEU A 48 1.19 5.82 3.44
CA LEU A 48 0.80 7.02 2.68
C LEU A 48 -0.71 7.13 2.58
N ARG A 49 -1.40 6.04 2.28
CA ARG A 49 -2.86 6.00 2.22
C ARG A 49 -3.50 6.33 3.56
N SER A 50 -2.90 5.85 4.66
CA SER A 50 -3.43 6.11 6.01
C SER A 50 -3.39 7.59 6.38
N ARG A 51 -2.54 8.37 5.71
CA ARG A 51 -2.45 9.83 5.90
C ARG A 51 -3.25 10.61 4.87
N GLY A 52 -4.06 9.92 4.07
CA GLY A 52 -4.92 10.57 3.08
C GLY A 52 -4.26 10.88 1.75
N ILE A 53 -3.04 10.39 1.51
CA ILE A 53 -2.39 10.57 0.21
C ILE A 53 -3.15 9.71 -0.82
N PRO A 54 -3.67 10.30 -1.90
CA PRO A 54 -4.56 9.59 -2.83
C PRO A 54 -3.81 8.69 -3.81
N ILE A 55 -3.27 7.58 -3.31
CA ILE A 55 -2.68 6.55 -4.15
C ILE A 55 -3.80 5.59 -4.54
N CYS A 56 -4.14 5.60 -5.81
CA CYS A 56 -5.20 4.79 -6.40
C CYS A 56 -4.65 3.52 -7.02
N GLY A 57 -5.53 2.58 -7.30
CA GLY A 57 -5.16 1.37 -8.02
C GLY A 57 -4.71 0.24 -7.12
N ASP A 58 -4.10 -0.77 -7.73
CA ASP A 58 -3.78 -2.03 -7.08
C ASP A 58 -2.80 -2.83 -7.93
N ASP A 59 -1.93 -3.61 -7.30
CA ASP A 59 -0.95 -4.46 -8.00
C ASP A 59 -1.62 -5.52 -8.89
N ALA A 60 -2.84 -5.93 -8.55
CA ALA A 60 -3.53 -6.97 -9.30
C ALA A 60 -4.01 -6.51 -10.68
N TYR A 61 -4.01 -5.20 -10.92
CA TYR A 61 -4.51 -4.61 -12.17
C TYR A 61 -3.43 -3.78 -12.85
N ASP A 62 -3.68 -2.48 -13.02
CA ASP A 62 -2.79 -1.60 -13.79
C ASP A 62 -1.66 -0.95 -12.97
N GLY A 63 -1.53 -1.33 -11.69
CA GLY A 63 -0.56 -0.75 -10.78
C GLY A 63 -1.13 0.43 -10.00
N TYR A 64 -0.25 1.18 -9.38
CA TYR A 64 -0.62 2.31 -8.53
C TYR A 64 -0.56 3.62 -9.29
N TYR A 65 -1.51 4.50 -9.03
CA TYR A 65 -1.67 5.80 -9.68
C TYR A 65 -1.77 6.89 -8.62
N TYR A 66 -1.10 8.02 -8.83
CA TYR A 66 -1.20 9.14 -7.92
C TYR A 66 -2.29 10.12 -8.34
N GLY A 67 -3.16 10.49 -7.39
CA GLY A 67 -4.12 11.57 -7.57
C GLY A 67 -5.09 11.39 -8.72
N CYS A 68 -5.52 10.16 -9.00
CA CYS A 68 -6.44 9.88 -10.10
C CYS A 68 -7.90 9.85 -9.60
N PRO A 69 -8.68 10.93 -9.73
CA PRO A 69 -10.05 10.98 -9.23
C PRO A 69 -10.97 9.91 -9.82
N ALA A 70 -10.74 9.55 -11.08
CA ALA A 70 -11.53 8.53 -11.76
C ALA A 70 -11.37 7.16 -11.10
N LEU A 71 -10.20 6.87 -10.53
CA LEU A 71 -9.90 5.60 -9.87
C LEU A 71 -10.10 5.63 -8.35
N LEU A 72 -10.22 6.82 -7.77
CA LEU A 72 -10.33 6.95 -6.31
C LEU A 72 -11.56 6.21 -5.77
N LYS A 73 -12.69 6.37 -6.43
CA LYS A 73 -13.93 5.70 -6.03
C LYS A 73 -13.81 4.18 -6.12
N LYS A 74 -13.20 3.68 -7.19
CA LYS A 74 -12.96 2.25 -7.37
C LYS A 74 -11.99 1.72 -6.31
N THR A 75 -10.96 2.50 -5.98
CA THR A 75 -9.99 2.16 -4.95
C THR A 75 -10.65 2.06 -3.58
N VAL A 76 -11.55 2.99 -3.25
CA VAL A 76 -12.30 2.94 -1.99
C VAL A 76 -13.13 1.66 -1.89
N ILE A 77 -13.81 1.28 -2.97
CA ILE A 77 -14.60 0.04 -3.00
C ILE A 77 -13.71 -1.18 -2.79
N LEU A 78 -12.56 -1.22 -3.45
CA LEU A 78 -11.58 -2.30 -3.30
C LEU A 78 -11.07 -2.40 -1.87
N LEU A 79 -10.69 -1.28 -1.27
CA LEU A 79 -10.17 -1.25 0.10
C LEU A 79 -11.22 -1.69 1.12
N LYS A 80 -12.48 -1.31 0.93
CA LYS A 80 -13.59 -1.75 1.79
C LYS A 80 -13.79 -3.27 1.69
N TRP A 81 -13.69 -3.81 0.49
CA TRP A 81 -13.79 -5.25 0.25
C TRP A 81 -12.64 -6.00 0.93
N GLN A 82 -11.41 -5.52 0.76
CA GLN A 82 -10.23 -6.11 1.39
C GLN A 82 -10.34 -6.07 2.92
N ARG A 83 -10.83 -4.96 3.47
CA ARG A 83 -11.06 -4.83 4.91
C ARG A 83 -12.05 -5.87 5.41
N LYS A 84 -13.13 -6.08 4.66
CA LYS A 84 -14.16 -7.06 5.02
C LYS A 84 -13.56 -8.47 5.08
N LEU A 85 -12.75 -8.84 4.08
CA LEU A 85 -12.11 -10.16 4.04
C LEU A 85 -11.10 -10.33 5.19
N MET A 86 -10.35 -9.29 5.50
CA MET A 86 -9.41 -9.30 6.62
C MET A 86 -10.14 -9.46 7.96
N ASP A 87 -11.25 -8.75 8.14
CA ASP A 87 -12.06 -8.87 9.36
C ASP A 87 -12.62 -10.29 9.53
N MET A 88 -13.04 -10.92 8.43
CA MET A 88 -13.52 -12.30 8.45
C MET A 88 -12.41 -13.26 8.86
N ALA A 89 -11.22 -13.11 8.30
CA ALA A 89 -10.08 -13.94 8.65
C ALA A 89 -9.69 -13.80 10.12
N ILE A 90 -9.66 -12.57 10.62
CA ILE A 90 -9.35 -12.29 12.02
C ILE A 90 -10.34 -13.01 12.93
N ARG A 91 -11.62 -12.90 12.67
CA ARG A 91 -12.66 -13.56 13.48
C ARG A 91 -12.51 -15.08 13.49
N LEU A 92 -12.24 -15.67 12.33
CA LEU A 92 -12.06 -17.11 12.23
C LEU A 92 -10.82 -17.60 12.96
N PHE A 93 -9.73 -16.84 12.86
CA PHE A 93 -8.48 -17.19 13.56
C PHE A 93 -8.64 -17.05 15.07
N GLU A 94 -9.27 -15.98 15.53
CA GLU A 94 -9.55 -15.78 16.96
C GLU A 94 -10.39 -16.93 17.51
N LYS A 95 -11.39 -17.39 16.75
CA LYS A 95 -12.22 -18.53 17.15
C LYS A 95 -11.38 -19.81 17.29
N GLN A 96 -10.43 -20.04 16.36
CA GLN A 96 -9.53 -21.17 16.43
C GLN A 96 -8.64 -21.11 17.67
N LEU A 97 -8.21 -19.90 18.06
CA LEU A 97 -7.38 -19.73 19.25
C LEU A 97 -8.12 -20.02 20.57
N GLU A 98 -9.45 -19.89 20.57
CA GLU A 98 -10.28 -20.20 21.75
C GLU A 98 -10.43 -21.71 21.97
N GLU A 99 -10.19 -22.52 20.95
CA GLU A 99 -10.25 -23.97 21.03
C GLU A 99 -8.92 -24.55 21.53
#